data_f4e34a4f1a0988792b8996a78e132db8
#
_entry.id   f4e34a4f1a0988792b8996a78e132db8
#
_cell.length_a   1.000
_cell.length_b   1.000
_cell.length_c   1.000
_cell.angle_alpha   90.00
_cell.angle_beta   90.00
_cell.angle_gamma   90.00
#
_symmetry.space_group_name_H-M   'P 1'
#
loop_
_entity.id
_entity.type
_entity.pdbx_description
1 polymer ?
#
loop_
_entity_poly.entity_id
_entity_poly.type
_entity_poly.pdbx_seq_one_letter_code
_entity_poly.pdbx_strand_id
1 'polypeptide(L)'
;GLDLRKYKGYHYRTINNLMGFDAYYSTGNDNSNGQFINTTVEASPFQNTGLNGPKIDYYNVGNVGWAGVNGLIEYNDSDKLTAVVQAGFSSQSFQREDYFDQAQNPISETANLAGGYVKGGANYNLDEASNVFFNAGFISRQPNFGGVFPSYANNINDELQNEEITSFELGYGYNSDVLTLNANVYATTWGNRFRSLSLTNAQGIDGFAQFRDIDVQHNGVELEGVYRPTNRLKVKGALSVGDWRYTKNFNAELFDDQQQSIGTGTLYTKGAKVGDAAQFVANAGVDYRIGNNINVDVAYRFVDGLYADYGITDSDFANPDNLGALKLPSYGLADLGATARFDLFGHDASFRVNCNNVLNTTYIAESNTNIHADENSTTWNGVDTQNFVWFGFGRTWNASLKYNF
;
A
#
# COMPACT_ATOMS: atom_id res chain seq x y z
N GLY A 1 21.83 -15.57 6.38
CA GLY A 1 21.51 -14.53 7.35
C GLY A 1 20.71 -15.05 8.50
N LEU A 2 20.89 -14.44 9.68
CA LEU A 2 20.08 -14.66 10.89
C LEU A 2 19.48 -13.31 11.29
N ASP A 3 18.20 -13.29 11.60
CA ASP A 3 17.48 -12.08 12.03
C ASP A 3 16.69 -12.40 13.31
N LEU A 4 16.97 -11.67 14.38
CA LEU A 4 16.29 -11.79 15.67
C LEU A 4 15.76 -10.41 16.07
N ARG A 5 14.46 -10.32 16.30
CA ARG A 5 13.79 -9.08 16.69
C ARG A 5 12.84 -9.30 17.86
N LYS A 6 12.75 -8.31 18.71
CA LYS A 6 11.73 -8.23 19.75
C LYS A 6 11.14 -6.83 19.74
N TYR A 7 9.83 -6.78 19.69
CA TYR A 7 9.07 -5.54 19.72
C TYR A 7 8.09 -5.60 20.88
N LYS A 8 7.96 -4.47 21.59
CA LYS A 8 6.92 -4.24 22.60
C LYS A 8 6.28 -2.89 22.33
N GLY A 9 4.99 -2.91 21.96
CA GLY A 9 4.20 -1.72 21.66
C GLY A 9 3.19 -1.45 22.76
N TYR A 10 3.14 -0.22 23.25
CA TYR A 10 2.16 0.24 24.22
C TYR A 10 1.10 1.07 23.52
N HIS A 11 -0.16 0.68 23.67
CA HIS A 11 -1.32 1.36 23.11
C HIS A 11 -2.23 1.78 24.25
N TYR A 12 -2.40 3.10 24.43
CA TYR A 12 -3.20 3.64 25.52
C TYR A 12 -3.71 5.03 25.14
N ARG A 13 -4.72 5.46 25.87
CA ARG A 13 -5.20 6.84 25.81
C ARG A 13 -5.05 7.50 27.17
N THR A 14 -4.64 8.77 27.18
CA THR A 14 -4.51 9.61 28.37
C THR A 14 -5.15 10.97 28.11
N ILE A 15 -5.43 11.70 29.17
CA ILE A 15 -5.94 13.07 29.06
C ILE A 15 -4.74 14.02 29.01
N ASN A 16 -4.60 14.79 27.94
CA ASN A 16 -3.58 15.81 27.84
C ASN A 16 -4.09 17.23 28.18
N ASN A 17 -5.42 17.46 28.13
CA ASN A 17 -6.01 18.73 28.48
C ASN A 17 -7.46 18.53 28.94
N LEU A 18 -7.83 19.13 30.04
CA LEU A 18 -9.20 19.10 30.60
C LEU A 18 -10.12 20.19 30.03
N MET A 19 -9.62 21.03 29.10
CA MET A 19 -10.42 22.07 28.41
C MET A 19 -11.12 23.05 29.37
N GLY A 20 -10.56 23.26 30.57
CA GLY A 20 -11.12 24.13 31.59
C GLY A 20 -12.09 23.44 32.57
N PHE A 21 -12.33 22.13 32.44
CA PHE A 21 -13.11 21.35 33.39
C PHE A 21 -12.22 20.87 34.56
N ASP A 22 -12.83 20.63 35.71
CA ASP A 22 -12.13 20.17 36.92
C ASP A 22 -11.66 18.71 36.79
N ALA A 23 -12.38 17.88 36.07
CA ALA A 23 -12.03 16.47 35.85
C ALA A 23 -12.78 15.90 34.63
N TYR A 24 -12.22 14.83 34.08
CA TYR A 24 -12.86 13.93 33.11
C TYR A 24 -13.41 12.71 33.85
N TYR A 25 -14.68 12.38 33.60
CA TYR A 25 -15.25 11.14 34.11
C TYR A 25 -14.99 10.02 33.10
N SER A 26 -14.05 9.14 33.41
CA SER A 26 -13.82 7.92 32.67
C SER A 26 -14.91 6.91 33.03
N THR A 27 -15.70 6.47 32.06
CA THR A 27 -16.61 5.33 32.23
C THR A 27 -15.81 4.10 32.65
N GLY A 28 -16.35 3.28 33.49
CA GLY A 28 -15.64 2.10 34.00
C GLY A 28 -15.09 1.20 32.88
N ASN A 29 -14.21 0.34 33.27
CA ASN A 29 -13.76 -0.82 32.53
C ASN A 29 -14.03 -2.07 33.39
N ASP A 30 -13.67 -3.24 32.94
CA ASP A 30 -13.88 -4.50 33.68
C ASP A 30 -13.27 -4.52 35.08
N ASN A 31 -12.37 -3.57 35.37
CA ASN A 31 -11.67 -3.45 36.65
C ASN A 31 -12.19 -2.38 37.57
N SER A 32 -12.92 -1.39 37.07
CA SER A 32 -13.30 -0.22 37.84
C SER A 32 -14.68 0.29 37.47
N ASN A 33 -15.48 0.56 38.46
CA ASN A 33 -16.63 1.47 38.34
C ASN A 33 -16.09 2.84 38.02
N GLY A 34 -16.52 3.52 37.01
CA GLY A 34 -16.02 4.81 36.53
C GLY A 34 -15.37 5.72 37.57
N GLN A 35 -14.42 6.50 37.15
CA GLN A 35 -13.63 7.37 38.03
C GLN A 35 -13.46 8.77 37.46
N PHE A 36 -13.32 9.76 38.34
CA PHE A 36 -12.93 11.12 37.96
C PHE A 36 -11.40 11.22 37.86
N ILE A 37 -10.92 11.69 36.71
CA ILE A 37 -9.51 11.91 36.43
C ILE A 37 -9.29 13.41 36.30
N ASN A 38 -8.52 13.99 37.19
CA ASN A 38 -8.20 15.42 37.26
C ASN A 38 -6.74 15.72 36.92
N THR A 39 -5.97 14.71 36.52
CA THR A 39 -4.56 14.84 36.11
C THR A 39 -4.43 14.72 34.60
N THR A 40 -3.58 15.56 34.05
CA THR A 40 -3.25 15.55 32.61
C THR A 40 -1.81 15.07 32.41
N VAL A 41 -1.58 14.51 31.23
CA VAL A 41 -0.25 14.06 30.80
C VAL A 41 0.15 14.88 29.58
N GLU A 42 1.21 15.64 29.69
CA GLU A 42 1.73 16.40 28.55
C GLU A 42 2.28 15.45 27.48
N ALA A 43 1.78 15.61 26.26
CA ALA A 43 2.27 14.83 25.13
C ALA A 43 3.69 15.25 24.75
N SER A 44 4.59 14.31 24.62
CA SER A 44 5.95 14.55 24.15
C SER A 44 6.28 13.64 22.98
N PRO A 45 6.75 14.16 21.83
CA PRO A 45 7.17 13.33 20.71
C PRO A 45 8.49 12.57 20.98
N PHE A 46 9.20 12.94 22.06
CA PHE A 46 10.52 12.37 22.37
C PHE A 46 10.51 11.47 23.62
N GLN A 47 9.43 11.49 24.40
CA GLN A 47 9.33 10.73 25.64
C GLN A 47 7.95 10.10 25.74
N ASN A 48 7.89 8.86 26.19
CA ASN A 48 6.62 8.17 26.44
C ASN A 48 6.04 8.58 27.81
N THR A 49 5.71 9.86 27.94
CA THR A 49 5.25 10.47 29.20
C THR A 49 3.93 9.88 29.69
N GLY A 50 3.10 9.34 28.78
CA GLY A 50 1.81 8.75 29.09
C GLY A 50 1.86 7.41 29.82
N LEU A 51 2.98 6.70 29.81
CA LEU A 51 3.08 5.37 30.44
C LEU A 51 2.73 5.36 31.93
N ASN A 52 3.10 6.39 32.65
CA ASN A 52 2.90 6.51 34.11
C ASN A 52 1.64 7.29 34.50
N GLY A 53 0.92 7.88 33.53
CA GLY A 53 -0.32 8.62 33.79
C GLY A 53 -1.55 7.70 33.83
N PRO A 54 -2.70 8.23 34.32
CA PRO A 54 -3.96 7.50 34.27
C PRO A 54 -4.37 7.20 32.84
N LYS A 55 -4.89 6.00 32.61
CA LYS A 55 -5.38 5.56 31.31
C LYS A 55 -6.89 5.72 31.24
N ILE A 56 -7.39 6.05 30.04
CA ILE A 56 -8.81 6.12 29.72
C ILE A 56 -9.07 5.27 28.46
N ASP A 57 -10.28 4.79 28.32
CA ASP A 57 -10.82 4.05 27.16
C ASP A 57 -10.12 2.71 26.90
N TYR A 58 -8.81 2.66 26.82
CA TYR A 58 -8.06 1.42 26.63
C TYR A 58 -6.60 1.50 27.12
N TYR A 59 -6.06 0.37 27.52
CA TYR A 59 -4.63 0.16 27.76
C TYR A 59 -4.21 -1.25 27.43
N ASN A 60 -3.57 -1.42 26.30
CA ASN A 60 -3.06 -2.73 25.88
C ASN A 60 -1.60 -2.67 25.41
N VAL A 61 -0.95 -3.82 25.44
CA VAL A 61 0.45 -3.98 25.03
C VAL A 61 0.57 -5.15 24.06
N GLY A 62 1.22 -4.90 22.94
CA GLY A 62 1.57 -5.92 21.97
C GLY A 62 3.02 -6.35 22.12
N ASN A 63 3.27 -7.63 22.35
CA ASN A 63 4.60 -8.22 22.34
C ASN A 63 4.75 -9.06 21.07
N VAL A 64 5.79 -8.80 20.28
CA VAL A 64 6.10 -9.56 19.09
C VAL A 64 7.55 -10.00 19.12
N GLY A 65 7.78 -11.29 18.99
CA GLY A 65 9.09 -11.88 18.78
C GLY A 65 9.24 -12.36 17.33
N TRP A 66 10.41 -12.21 16.77
CA TRP A 66 10.75 -12.69 15.43
C TRP A 66 12.09 -13.39 15.46
N ALA A 67 12.13 -14.58 14.87
CA ALA A 67 13.36 -15.29 14.59
C ALA A 67 13.32 -15.82 13.14
N GLY A 68 14.32 -15.48 12.35
CA GLY A 68 14.38 -15.87 10.94
C GLY A 68 15.77 -16.25 10.50
N VAL A 69 15.83 -17.19 9.57
CA VAL A 69 17.04 -17.61 8.87
C VAL A 69 16.80 -17.56 7.38
N ASN A 70 17.78 -17.08 6.63
CA ASN A 70 17.70 -17.05 5.16
C ASN A 70 19.05 -17.36 4.54
N GLY A 71 19.00 -17.84 3.30
CA GLY A 71 20.16 -18.11 2.47
C GLY A 71 19.92 -17.70 1.03
N LEU A 72 20.99 -17.37 0.35
CA LEU A 72 21.00 -17.03 -1.07
C LEU A 72 22.16 -17.80 -1.73
N ILE A 73 21.88 -18.37 -2.89
CA ILE A 73 22.85 -18.99 -3.77
C ILE A 73 22.77 -18.28 -5.12
N GLU A 74 23.87 -17.82 -5.61
CA GLU A 74 24.02 -17.23 -6.94
C GLU A 74 24.98 -18.08 -7.77
N TYR A 75 24.56 -18.36 -8.98
CA TYR A 75 25.39 -18.97 -10.02
C TYR A 75 25.61 -17.95 -11.13
N ASN A 76 26.84 -17.77 -11.54
CA ASN A 76 27.22 -16.89 -12.64
C ASN A 76 28.34 -17.55 -13.45
N ASP A 77 28.06 -17.85 -14.73
CA ASP A 77 29.04 -18.38 -15.65
C ASP A 77 29.79 -17.28 -16.41
N SER A 78 29.69 -16.04 -15.95
CA SER A 78 30.31 -14.81 -16.46
C SER A 78 29.87 -14.32 -17.83
N ASP A 79 29.43 -15.18 -18.74
CA ASP A 79 29.11 -14.78 -20.12
C ASP A 79 27.63 -14.86 -20.47
N LYS A 80 26.95 -15.93 -20.06
CA LYS A 80 25.58 -16.20 -20.56
C LYS A 80 24.50 -16.31 -19.49
N LEU A 81 24.80 -16.98 -18.37
CA LEU A 81 23.77 -17.32 -17.40
C LEU A 81 24.10 -16.77 -16.02
N THR A 82 23.20 -15.99 -15.49
CA THR A 82 23.15 -15.68 -14.06
C THR A 82 21.85 -16.25 -13.49
N ALA A 83 21.95 -17.02 -12.43
CA ALA A 83 20.80 -17.55 -11.73
C ALA A 83 20.93 -17.34 -10.23
N VAL A 84 19.83 -17.05 -9.56
CA VAL A 84 19.79 -16.84 -8.12
C VAL A 84 18.62 -17.60 -7.51
N VAL A 85 18.85 -18.21 -6.37
CA VAL A 85 17.80 -18.80 -5.52
C VAL A 85 18.00 -18.29 -4.11
N GLN A 86 16.92 -17.81 -3.52
CA GLN A 86 16.86 -17.38 -2.14
C GLN A 86 15.72 -18.08 -1.40
N ALA A 87 16.00 -18.58 -0.22
CA ALA A 87 14.99 -19.15 0.65
C ALA A 87 15.16 -18.66 2.08
N GLY A 88 14.07 -18.59 2.79
CA GLY A 88 14.07 -18.21 4.19
C GLY A 88 12.91 -18.85 4.96
N PHE A 89 13.14 -19.03 6.24
CA PHE A 89 12.14 -19.52 7.19
C PHE A 89 12.14 -18.59 8.39
N SER A 90 10.97 -18.35 8.96
CA SER A 90 10.80 -17.54 10.15
C SER A 90 9.77 -18.10 11.10
N SER A 91 9.97 -17.83 12.39
CA SER A 91 8.98 -18.04 13.44
C SER A 91 8.67 -16.69 14.07
N GLN A 92 7.40 -16.40 14.26
CA GLN A 92 6.92 -15.18 14.89
C GLN A 92 6.02 -15.53 16.05
N SER A 93 6.28 -14.94 17.21
CA SER A 93 5.46 -15.08 18.41
C SER A 93 4.70 -13.77 18.66
N PHE A 94 3.43 -13.91 19.05
CA PHE A 94 2.56 -12.80 19.39
C PHE A 94 1.94 -13.04 20.76
N GLN A 95 1.93 -12.00 21.60
CA GLN A 95 1.23 -12.00 22.86
C GLN A 95 0.63 -10.62 23.11
N ARG A 96 -0.61 -10.58 23.55
CA ARG A 96 -1.32 -9.36 23.87
C ARG A 96 -1.51 -9.25 25.38
N GLU A 97 -1.34 -8.05 25.92
CA GLU A 97 -1.69 -7.74 27.30
C GLU A 97 -2.78 -6.66 27.26
N ASP A 98 -3.88 -6.87 27.98
CA ASP A 98 -4.98 -5.91 28.09
C ASP A 98 -5.27 -5.63 29.55
N TYR A 99 -4.89 -4.45 29.97
CA TYR A 99 -5.02 -4.01 31.37
C TYR A 99 -6.28 -3.20 31.63
N PHE A 100 -7.16 -3.07 30.63
CA PHE A 100 -8.37 -2.28 30.72
C PHE A 100 -9.62 -3.15 30.68
N ASP A 101 -9.81 -3.89 29.60
CA ASP A 101 -11.02 -4.69 29.36
C ASP A 101 -10.86 -6.16 29.84
N GLN A 102 -9.64 -6.65 29.98
CA GLN A 102 -9.34 -8.05 30.37
C GLN A 102 -8.53 -8.12 31.68
N ALA A 103 -8.76 -7.24 32.59
CA ALA A 103 -7.87 -7.03 33.72
C ALA A 103 -7.85 -8.16 34.74
N GLN A 104 -8.85 -9.04 34.75
CA GLN A 104 -8.86 -10.27 35.56
C GLN A 104 -7.85 -11.30 35.00
N ASN A 105 -7.66 -11.32 33.67
CA ASN A 105 -6.69 -12.16 32.96
C ASN A 105 -6.04 -11.37 31.83
N PRO A 106 -5.17 -10.39 32.17
CA PRO A 106 -4.71 -9.40 31.20
C PRO A 106 -3.78 -9.96 30.13
N ILE A 107 -3.18 -11.11 30.32
CA ILE A 107 -2.16 -11.66 29.44
C ILE A 107 -2.76 -12.80 28.61
N SER A 108 -2.74 -12.64 27.30
CA SER A 108 -3.18 -13.70 26.38
C SER A 108 -2.22 -14.89 26.37
N GLU A 109 -2.67 -16.00 25.83
CA GLU A 109 -1.75 -17.02 25.37
C GLU A 109 -0.81 -16.48 24.30
N THR A 110 0.30 -17.19 24.06
CA THR A 110 1.25 -16.83 23.00
C THR A 110 0.95 -17.58 21.73
N ALA A 111 0.59 -16.88 20.66
CA ALA A 111 0.49 -17.46 19.34
C ALA A 111 1.89 -17.56 18.71
N ASN A 112 2.24 -18.74 18.21
CA ASN A 112 3.49 -18.98 17.49
C ASN A 112 3.17 -19.40 16.06
N LEU A 113 3.62 -18.59 15.09
CA LEU A 113 3.33 -18.76 13.67
C LEU A 113 4.62 -18.94 12.89
N ALA A 114 4.66 -19.96 12.04
CA ALA A 114 5.74 -20.20 11.11
C ALA A 114 5.43 -19.56 9.75
N GLY A 115 6.45 -19.08 9.06
CA GLY A 115 6.35 -18.58 7.71
C GLY A 115 7.66 -18.78 6.96
N GLY A 116 7.64 -18.51 5.67
CA GLY A 116 8.84 -18.66 4.88
C GLY A 116 8.64 -18.25 3.44
N TYR A 117 9.71 -18.30 2.69
CA TYR A 117 9.67 -18.01 1.26
C TYR A 117 10.73 -18.78 0.50
N VAL A 118 10.43 -19.01 -0.76
CA VAL A 118 11.40 -19.39 -1.77
C VAL A 118 11.18 -18.53 -2.99
N LYS A 119 12.23 -17.90 -3.50
CA LYS A 119 12.20 -17.12 -4.72
C LYS A 119 13.51 -17.27 -5.49
N GLY A 120 13.43 -17.13 -6.78
CA GLY A 120 14.61 -17.20 -7.62
C GLY A 120 14.33 -16.67 -9.00
N GLY A 121 15.39 -16.51 -9.75
CA GLY A 121 15.32 -16.06 -11.12
C GLY A 121 16.57 -16.47 -11.89
N ALA A 122 16.46 -16.38 -13.19
CA ALA A 122 17.57 -16.59 -14.10
C ALA A 122 17.53 -15.52 -15.20
N ASN A 123 18.70 -15.03 -15.55
CA ASN A 123 18.94 -14.17 -16.70
C ASN A 123 19.85 -14.90 -17.67
N TYR A 124 19.45 -14.99 -18.93
CA TYR A 124 20.22 -15.59 -19.99
C TYR A 124 20.50 -14.56 -21.09
N ASN A 125 21.78 -14.26 -21.30
CA ASN A 125 22.24 -13.39 -22.38
C ASN A 125 22.20 -14.15 -23.70
N LEU A 126 21.34 -13.71 -24.62
CA LEU A 126 21.23 -14.27 -25.96
C LEU A 126 22.44 -13.89 -26.80
N ASP A 127 22.85 -12.63 -26.68
CA ASP A 127 24.00 -12.00 -27.29
C ASP A 127 24.49 -10.84 -26.40
N GLU A 128 25.42 -10.01 -26.91
CA GLU A 128 26.00 -8.86 -26.17
C GLU A 128 24.95 -7.75 -25.87
N ALA A 129 23.84 -7.72 -26.61
CA ALA A 129 22.84 -6.70 -26.50
C ALA A 129 21.52 -7.19 -25.89
N SER A 130 21.24 -8.49 -25.96
CA SER A 130 19.91 -9.06 -25.70
C SER A 130 19.95 -10.08 -24.58
N ASN A 131 18.98 -10.04 -23.68
CA ASN A 131 18.79 -11.04 -22.64
C ASN A 131 17.32 -11.38 -22.45
N VAL A 132 17.07 -12.56 -21.92
CA VAL A 132 15.78 -12.98 -21.40
C VAL A 132 15.93 -13.28 -19.92
N PHE A 133 14.92 -12.96 -19.13
CA PHE A 133 14.92 -13.29 -17.72
C PHE A 133 13.59 -13.89 -17.28
N PHE A 134 13.68 -14.72 -16.26
CA PHE A 134 12.52 -15.32 -15.60
C PHE A 134 12.69 -15.20 -14.11
N ASN A 135 11.62 -14.79 -13.39
CA ASN A 135 11.55 -14.76 -11.96
C ASN A 135 10.33 -15.54 -11.48
N ALA A 136 10.48 -16.25 -10.36
CA ALA A 136 9.37 -16.89 -9.67
C ALA A 136 9.57 -16.81 -8.17
N GLY A 137 8.46 -16.77 -7.43
CA GLY A 137 8.51 -16.75 -5.98
C GLY A 137 7.23 -17.23 -5.34
N PHE A 138 7.41 -17.87 -4.18
CA PHE A 138 6.35 -18.23 -3.26
C PHE A 138 6.71 -17.70 -1.89
N ILE A 139 5.75 -17.02 -1.24
CA ILE A 139 5.90 -16.46 0.10
C ILE A 139 4.70 -16.88 0.92
N SER A 140 4.95 -17.50 2.08
CA SER A 140 3.96 -17.75 3.13
C SER A 140 4.26 -16.81 4.28
N ARG A 141 3.47 -15.73 4.39
CA ARG A 141 3.67 -14.62 5.31
C ARG A 141 2.73 -14.74 6.50
N GLN A 142 3.27 -14.67 7.71
CA GLN A 142 2.48 -14.66 8.92
C GLN A 142 1.55 -13.44 8.93
N PRO A 143 0.33 -13.59 9.48
CA PRO A 143 -0.60 -12.50 9.67
C PRO A 143 -0.05 -11.37 10.55
N ASN A 144 -0.68 -10.22 10.48
CA ASN A 144 -0.38 -9.11 11.37
C ASN A 144 -0.99 -9.32 12.77
N PHE A 145 -0.61 -8.47 13.74
CA PHE A 145 -1.06 -8.54 15.12
C PHE A 145 -2.60 -8.51 15.27
N GLY A 146 -3.28 -7.64 14.49
CA GLY A 146 -4.74 -7.53 14.51
C GLY A 146 -5.45 -8.74 13.87
N GLY A 147 -4.77 -9.52 13.04
CA GLY A 147 -5.27 -10.80 12.54
C GLY A 147 -5.18 -11.88 13.60
N VAL A 148 -4.13 -11.87 14.41
CA VAL A 148 -3.94 -12.85 15.51
C VAL A 148 -4.89 -12.57 16.66
N PHE A 149 -5.07 -11.30 17.03
CA PHE A 149 -5.95 -10.82 18.10
C PHE A 149 -7.05 -9.92 17.53
N PRO A 150 -8.09 -10.50 16.92
CA PRO A 150 -9.16 -9.72 16.32
C PRO A 150 -9.95 -8.97 17.37
N SER A 151 -10.47 -7.80 17.00
CA SER A 151 -11.33 -6.95 17.86
C SER A 151 -10.73 -6.58 19.20
N TYR A 152 -9.42 -6.46 19.24
CA TYR A 152 -8.69 -6.06 20.45
C TYR A 152 -8.90 -6.99 21.66
N ALA A 153 -9.28 -8.25 21.45
CA ALA A 153 -9.39 -9.24 22.49
C ALA A 153 -8.11 -10.02 22.73
N ASN A 154 -8.07 -10.73 23.87
CA ASN A 154 -6.97 -11.64 24.20
C ASN A 154 -7.13 -13.04 23.58
N ASN A 155 -8.23 -13.30 22.86
CA ASN A 155 -8.45 -14.57 22.19
C ASN A 155 -7.65 -14.64 20.90
N ILE A 156 -6.94 -15.75 20.71
CA ILE A 156 -6.23 -16.03 19.46
C ILE A 156 -7.25 -16.48 18.41
N ASN A 157 -7.11 -16.00 17.19
CA ASN A 157 -7.91 -16.42 16.06
C ASN A 157 -7.45 -17.81 15.58
N ASP A 158 -8.22 -18.83 15.90
CA ASP A 158 -7.89 -20.23 15.59
C ASP A 158 -7.96 -20.57 14.09
N GLU A 159 -8.65 -19.75 13.31
CA GLU A 159 -8.83 -19.98 11.86
C GLU A 159 -7.86 -19.17 11.01
N LEU A 160 -6.89 -18.54 11.65
CA LEU A 160 -5.93 -17.68 10.98
C LEU A 160 -4.96 -18.50 10.12
N GLN A 161 -4.83 -18.09 8.87
CA GLN A 161 -3.90 -18.68 7.91
C GLN A 161 -2.83 -17.64 7.53
N ASN A 162 -1.68 -18.15 7.09
CA ASN A 162 -0.70 -17.29 6.46
C ASN A 162 -1.23 -16.71 5.14
N GLU A 163 -0.89 -15.47 4.87
CA GLU A 163 -1.08 -14.92 3.53
C GLU A 163 -0.10 -15.62 2.57
N GLU A 164 -0.58 -15.97 1.38
CA GLU A 164 0.20 -16.66 0.36
C GLU A 164 0.36 -15.77 -0.87
N ILE A 165 1.61 -15.58 -1.28
CA ILE A 165 1.92 -14.81 -2.49
C ILE A 165 2.69 -15.74 -3.43
N THR A 166 2.14 -15.92 -4.63
CA THR A 166 2.79 -16.61 -5.74
C THR A 166 2.96 -15.65 -6.89
N SER A 167 4.19 -15.52 -7.40
CA SER A 167 4.49 -14.59 -8.48
C SER A 167 5.36 -15.24 -9.54
N PHE A 168 5.08 -14.91 -10.80
CA PHE A 168 5.86 -15.28 -11.98
C PHE A 168 6.07 -14.03 -12.84
N GLU A 169 7.27 -13.92 -13.41
CA GLU A 169 7.63 -12.87 -14.35
C GLU A 169 8.53 -13.44 -15.43
N LEU A 170 8.27 -13.06 -16.67
CA LEU A 170 9.11 -13.34 -17.82
C LEU A 170 9.38 -12.04 -18.56
N GLY A 171 10.64 -11.76 -18.87
CA GLY A 171 11.01 -10.53 -19.53
C GLY A 171 12.12 -10.68 -20.55
N TYR A 172 12.24 -9.62 -21.34
CA TYR A 172 13.25 -9.44 -22.38
C TYR A 172 13.89 -8.07 -22.23
N GLY A 173 15.21 -8.03 -22.23
CA GLY A 173 16.00 -6.82 -22.24
C GLY A 173 16.80 -6.70 -23.52
N TYR A 174 16.88 -5.47 -24.03
CA TYR A 174 17.77 -5.10 -25.14
C TYR A 174 18.54 -3.82 -24.79
N ASN A 175 19.83 -3.83 -24.95
CA ASN A 175 20.67 -2.69 -24.65
C ASN A 175 21.76 -2.51 -25.70
N SER A 176 21.72 -1.38 -26.40
CA SER A 176 22.74 -0.95 -27.34
C SER A 176 23.10 0.51 -27.08
N ASP A 177 24.08 1.04 -27.83
CA ASP A 177 24.49 2.46 -27.72
C ASP A 177 23.33 3.44 -27.91
N VAL A 178 22.36 3.08 -28.75
CA VAL A 178 21.25 3.97 -29.14
C VAL A 178 19.90 3.59 -28.55
N LEU A 179 19.68 2.32 -28.18
CA LEU A 179 18.39 1.84 -27.69
C LEU A 179 18.55 0.94 -26.47
N THR A 180 17.86 1.28 -25.40
CA THR A 180 17.60 0.40 -24.27
C THR A 180 16.11 0.09 -24.25
N LEU A 181 15.72 -1.18 -24.17
CA LEU A 181 14.33 -1.64 -24.12
C LEU A 181 14.22 -2.74 -23.08
N ASN A 182 13.19 -2.68 -22.23
CA ASN A 182 12.77 -3.76 -21.34
C ASN A 182 11.29 -4.03 -21.57
N ALA A 183 10.94 -5.30 -21.66
CA ALA A 183 9.57 -5.77 -21.74
C ALA A 183 9.38 -6.94 -20.80
N ASN A 184 8.32 -6.96 -20.01
CA ASN A 184 7.99 -8.07 -19.14
C ASN A 184 6.48 -8.33 -19.09
N VAL A 185 6.15 -9.57 -18.77
CA VAL A 185 4.81 -10.01 -18.41
C VAL A 185 4.88 -10.62 -17.02
N TYR A 186 3.88 -10.33 -16.19
CA TYR A 186 3.83 -10.85 -14.84
C TYR A 186 2.46 -11.38 -14.47
N ALA A 187 2.45 -12.33 -13.53
CA ALA A 187 1.26 -12.85 -12.90
C ALA A 187 1.54 -13.06 -11.42
N THR A 188 0.79 -12.39 -10.55
CA THR A 188 0.92 -12.52 -9.10
C THR A 188 -0.45 -12.79 -8.50
N THR A 189 -0.54 -13.83 -7.67
CA THR A 189 -1.71 -14.12 -6.84
C THR A 189 -1.35 -13.85 -5.39
N TRP A 190 -2.21 -13.15 -4.68
CA TRP A 190 -2.11 -12.91 -3.26
C TRP A 190 -3.37 -13.43 -2.59
N GLY A 191 -3.23 -14.51 -1.87
CA GLY A 191 -4.34 -15.26 -1.26
C GLY A 191 -4.31 -15.24 0.26
N ASN A 192 -5.39 -15.73 0.85
CA ASN A 192 -5.59 -15.89 2.30
C ASN A 192 -5.43 -14.58 3.08
N ARG A 193 -5.72 -13.43 2.47
CA ARG A 193 -5.64 -12.14 3.17
C ARG A 193 -6.76 -12.04 4.19
N PHE A 194 -6.41 -11.52 5.35
CA PHE A 194 -7.34 -11.26 6.45
C PHE A 194 -7.62 -9.77 6.58
N ARG A 195 -8.88 -9.43 6.86
CA ARG A 195 -9.32 -8.09 7.24
C ARG A 195 -10.30 -8.18 8.39
N SER A 196 -10.22 -7.23 9.31
CA SER A 196 -11.24 -6.99 10.32
C SER A 196 -11.74 -5.55 10.21
N LEU A 197 -13.02 -5.35 10.42
CA LEU A 197 -13.66 -4.05 10.41
C LEU A 197 -14.56 -3.91 11.61
N SER A 198 -14.43 -2.80 12.35
CA SER A 198 -15.39 -2.43 13.38
C SER A 198 -16.72 -1.98 12.73
N LEU A 199 -17.82 -2.44 13.27
CA LEU A 199 -19.18 -2.15 12.82
C LEU A 199 -19.96 -1.61 14.01
N THR A 200 -20.86 -0.66 13.74
CA THR A 200 -21.88 -0.26 14.70
C THR A 200 -23.23 -0.53 14.06
N ASN A 201 -24.07 -1.33 14.69
CA ASN A 201 -25.38 -1.66 14.13
C ASN A 201 -26.37 -0.47 14.25
N ALA A 202 -27.55 -0.61 13.65
CA ALA A 202 -28.57 0.43 13.66
C ALA A 202 -29.10 0.77 15.08
N GLN A 203 -28.85 -0.06 16.07
CA GLN A 203 -29.22 0.14 17.48
C GLN A 203 -28.06 0.77 18.29
N GLY A 204 -26.93 1.10 17.64
CA GLY A 204 -25.74 1.67 18.29
C GLY A 204 -24.90 0.65 19.05
N ILE A 205 -25.08 -0.64 18.80
CA ILE A 205 -24.24 -1.69 19.40
C ILE A 205 -23.02 -1.89 18.50
N ASP A 206 -21.87 -1.79 19.12
CA ASP A 206 -20.58 -2.01 18.45
C ASP A 206 -20.33 -3.51 18.26
N GLY A 207 -19.61 -3.83 17.21
CA GLY A 207 -19.22 -5.18 16.85
C GLY A 207 -18.15 -5.13 15.78
N PHE A 208 -17.87 -6.27 15.14
CA PHE A 208 -16.91 -6.31 14.07
C PHE A 208 -17.22 -7.42 13.07
N ALA A 209 -16.72 -7.24 11.85
CA ALA A 209 -16.71 -8.27 10.82
C ALA A 209 -15.28 -8.75 10.59
N GLN A 210 -15.13 -10.07 10.44
CA GLN A 210 -13.89 -10.69 9.99
C GLN A 210 -14.07 -11.21 8.56
N PHE A 211 -13.17 -10.80 7.68
CA PHE A 211 -13.11 -11.24 6.30
C PHE A 211 -11.88 -12.12 6.12
N ARG A 212 -12.08 -13.30 5.56
CA ARG A 212 -11.03 -14.28 5.30
C ARG A 212 -11.01 -14.65 3.83
N ASP A 213 -9.93 -15.30 3.41
CA ASP A 213 -9.76 -15.82 2.04
C ASP A 213 -9.88 -14.74 0.96
N ILE A 214 -9.43 -13.54 1.27
CA ILE A 214 -9.40 -12.44 0.31
C ILE A 214 -8.30 -12.71 -0.70
N ASP A 215 -8.69 -13.14 -1.90
CA ASP A 215 -7.75 -13.45 -2.97
C ASP A 215 -7.77 -12.38 -4.05
N VAL A 216 -6.58 -11.90 -4.40
CA VAL A 216 -6.38 -10.89 -5.45
C VAL A 216 -5.39 -11.40 -6.48
N GLN A 217 -5.68 -11.17 -7.75
CA GLN A 217 -4.79 -11.46 -8.84
C GLN A 217 -4.34 -10.18 -9.53
N HIS A 218 -3.04 -10.09 -9.81
CA HIS A 218 -2.41 -9.00 -10.54
C HIS A 218 -1.68 -9.57 -11.74
N ASN A 219 -2.23 -9.38 -12.93
CA ASN A 219 -1.58 -9.74 -14.19
C ASN A 219 -1.27 -8.48 -14.98
N GLY A 220 -0.19 -8.47 -15.73
CA GLY A 220 0.09 -7.32 -16.55
C GLY A 220 1.26 -7.51 -17.50
N VAL A 221 1.41 -6.49 -18.32
CA VAL A 221 2.49 -6.33 -19.28
C VAL A 221 3.10 -4.95 -19.07
N GLU A 222 4.42 -4.88 -19.06
CA GLU A 222 5.15 -3.64 -18.95
C GLU A 222 6.17 -3.54 -20.08
N LEU A 223 6.29 -2.34 -20.61
CA LEU A 223 7.27 -1.99 -21.64
C LEU A 223 7.89 -0.66 -21.29
N GLU A 224 9.20 -0.60 -21.24
CA GLU A 224 9.94 0.66 -21.10
C GLU A 224 11.09 0.74 -22.07
N GLY A 225 11.41 1.96 -22.49
CA GLY A 225 12.51 2.15 -23.43
C GLY A 225 13.09 3.56 -23.39
N VAL A 226 14.36 3.61 -23.78
CA VAL A 226 15.09 4.87 -23.98
C VAL A 226 15.84 4.80 -25.30
N TYR A 227 15.51 5.71 -26.19
CA TYR A 227 16.13 5.85 -27.52
C TYR A 227 16.98 7.13 -27.59
N ARG A 228 18.24 6.98 -27.98
CA ARG A 228 19.24 8.05 -28.08
C ARG A 228 19.79 8.12 -29.51
N PRO A 229 19.01 8.64 -30.48
CA PRO A 229 19.43 8.67 -31.88
C PRO A 229 20.64 9.58 -32.10
N THR A 230 20.87 10.52 -31.21
CA THR A 230 22.01 11.42 -31.24
C THR A 230 22.45 11.76 -29.81
N ASN A 231 23.65 12.34 -29.67
CA ASN A 231 24.13 12.84 -28.36
C ASN A 231 23.30 14.00 -27.79
N ARG A 232 22.34 14.53 -28.56
CA ARG A 232 21.51 15.66 -28.17
C ARG A 232 20.07 15.30 -27.90
N LEU A 233 19.59 14.20 -28.47
CA LEU A 233 18.19 13.80 -28.38
C LEU A 233 18.06 12.48 -27.61
N LYS A 234 17.19 12.47 -26.61
CA LYS A 234 16.82 11.29 -25.85
C LYS A 234 15.28 11.24 -25.80
N VAL A 235 14.72 10.13 -26.25
CA VAL A 235 13.30 9.82 -26.19
C VAL A 235 13.12 8.70 -25.16
N LYS A 236 12.12 8.83 -24.29
CA LYS A 236 11.76 7.83 -23.26
C LYS A 236 10.31 7.43 -23.47
N GLY A 237 10.00 6.17 -23.20
CA GLY A 237 8.64 5.68 -23.20
C GLY A 237 8.48 4.60 -22.13
N ALA A 238 7.30 4.55 -21.52
CA ALA A 238 6.90 3.44 -20.67
C ALA A 238 5.39 3.21 -20.85
N LEU A 239 5.00 1.93 -20.83
CA LEU A 239 3.63 1.48 -20.91
C LEU A 239 3.43 0.37 -19.88
N SER A 240 2.42 0.49 -19.03
CA SER A 240 1.97 -0.56 -18.14
C SER A 240 0.49 -0.83 -18.39
N VAL A 241 0.15 -2.09 -18.61
CA VAL A 241 -1.23 -2.56 -18.79
C VAL A 241 -1.46 -3.70 -17.81
N GLY A 242 -2.31 -3.46 -16.83
CA GLY A 242 -2.64 -4.41 -15.78
C GLY A 242 -4.09 -4.89 -15.84
N ASP A 243 -4.31 -6.06 -15.26
CA ASP A 243 -5.63 -6.59 -14.94
C ASP A 243 -5.57 -7.10 -13.51
N TRP A 244 -5.97 -6.23 -12.57
CA TRP A 244 -5.91 -6.47 -11.14
C TRP A 244 -7.31 -6.57 -10.58
N ARG A 245 -7.65 -7.75 -10.04
CA ARG A 245 -9.01 -8.04 -9.60
C ARG A 245 -9.06 -9.01 -8.43
N TYR A 246 -10.16 -8.95 -7.71
CA TYR A 246 -10.54 -9.98 -6.75
C TYR A 246 -11.02 -11.23 -7.48
N THR A 247 -10.61 -12.41 -7.02
CA THR A 247 -10.90 -13.68 -7.70
C THR A 247 -12.06 -14.45 -7.10
N LYS A 248 -12.44 -14.12 -5.86
CA LYS A 248 -13.51 -14.76 -5.10
C LYS A 248 -14.47 -13.75 -4.50
N ASN A 249 -15.66 -14.21 -4.13
CA ASN A 249 -16.50 -13.54 -3.15
C ASN A 249 -15.94 -13.81 -1.76
N PHE A 250 -16.16 -12.90 -0.82
CA PHE A 250 -15.67 -13.05 0.54
C PHE A 250 -16.82 -13.40 1.46
N ASN A 251 -16.54 -14.29 2.41
CA ASN A 251 -17.42 -14.53 3.52
C ASN A 251 -16.93 -13.71 4.71
N ALA A 252 -17.84 -12.98 5.31
CA ALA A 252 -17.63 -12.28 6.56
C ALA A 252 -18.30 -13.06 7.69
N GLU A 253 -17.64 -13.20 8.80
CA GLU A 253 -18.24 -13.59 10.06
C GLU A 253 -18.44 -12.32 10.91
N LEU A 254 -19.65 -12.16 11.42
CA LEU A 254 -20.05 -10.99 12.19
C LEU A 254 -20.05 -11.34 13.67
N PHE A 255 -19.49 -10.46 14.47
CA PHE A 255 -19.38 -10.63 15.93
C PHE A 255 -19.97 -9.40 16.63
N ASP A 256 -20.52 -9.60 17.81
CA ASP A 256 -20.87 -8.52 18.72
C ASP A 256 -19.62 -7.99 19.49
N ASP A 257 -19.84 -7.03 20.37
CA ASP A 257 -18.80 -6.44 21.23
C ASP A 257 -18.24 -7.43 22.26
N GLN A 258 -18.95 -8.54 22.51
CA GLN A 258 -18.53 -9.64 23.39
C GLN A 258 -17.89 -10.79 22.63
N GLN A 259 -17.62 -10.61 21.33
CA GLN A 259 -17.00 -11.59 20.43
C GLN A 259 -17.82 -12.86 20.23
N GLN A 260 -19.13 -12.78 20.42
CA GLN A 260 -20.02 -13.88 20.03
C GLN A 260 -20.36 -13.74 18.56
N SER A 261 -20.28 -14.84 17.82
CA SER A 261 -20.70 -14.83 16.42
C SER A 261 -22.21 -14.59 16.34
N ILE A 262 -22.59 -13.54 15.62
CA ILE A 262 -23.98 -13.13 15.43
C ILE A 262 -24.49 -13.40 14.02
N GLY A 263 -23.64 -13.95 13.15
CA GLY A 263 -24.04 -14.33 11.80
C GLY A 263 -22.90 -14.31 10.79
N THR A 264 -23.26 -14.61 9.56
CA THR A 264 -22.32 -14.55 8.41
C THR A 264 -22.93 -13.72 7.30
N GLY A 265 -22.08 -13.08 6.51
CA GLY A 265 -22.47 -12.34 5.32
C GLY A 265 -21.58 -12.72 4.14
N THR A 266 -22.08 -12.54 2.93
CA THR A 266 -21.26 -12.70 1.71
C THR A 266 -21.13 -11.36 1.03
N LEU A 267 -19.89 -10.98 0.66
CA LEU A 267 -19.60 -9.86 -0.22
C LEU A 267 -19.27 -10.39 -1.62
N TYR A 268 -20.02 -9.90 -2.59
CA TYR A 268 -19.93 -10.35 -3.99
C TYR A 268 -18.89 -9.54 -4.74
N THR A 269 -17.62 -9.80 -4.45
CA THR A 269 -16.45 -9.05 -4.95
C THR A 269 -15.76 -9.72 -6.12
N LYS A 270 -16.15 -10.95 -6.48
CA LYS A 270 -15.50 -11.70 -7.58
C LYS A 270 -15.53 -10.91 -8.89
N GLY A 271 -14.36 -10.60 -9.44
CA GLY A 271 -14.20 -9.83 -10.67
C GLY A 271 -14.09 -8.33 -10.46
N ALA A 272 -14.40 -7.82 -9.26
CA ALA A 272 -14.22 -6.41 -8.95
C ALA A 272 -12.76 -6.00 -9.09
N LYS A 273 -12.52 -4.84 -9.69
CA LYS A 273 -11.17 -4.30 -9.89
C LYS A 273 -10.57 -3.81 -8.58
N VAL A 274 -9.25 -3.95 -8.45
CA VAL A 274 -8.54 -3.37 -7.31
C VAL A 274 -8.55 -1.85 -7.43
N GLY A 275 -8.95 -1.18 -6.37
CA GLY A 275 -8.98 0.28 -6.29
C GLY A 275 -7.62 0.91 -6.02
N ASP A 276 -7.59 2.23 -6.09
CA ASP A 276 -6.46 3.10 -5.75
C ASP A 276 -5.17 2.87 -6.55
N ALA A 277 -5.26 2.15 -7.67
CA ALA A 277 -4.13 1.93 -8.54
C ALA A 277 -4.57 1.86 -10.01
N ALA A 278 -3.95 2.68 -10.86
CA ALA A 278 -4.25 2.72 -12.28
C ALA A 278 -3.75 1.45 -12.99
N GLN A 279 -4.64 0.79 -13.71
CA GLN A 279 -4.34 -0.44 -14.45
C GLN A 279 -3.86 -0.18 -15.89
N PHE A 280 -3.88 1.08 -16.32
CA PHE A 280 -3.28 1.51 -17.58
C PHE A 280 -2.52 2.81 -17.37
N VAL A 281 -1.21 2.80 -17.62
CA VAL A 281 -0.36 4.00 -17.54
C VAL A 281 0.55 4.02 -18.76
N ALA A 282 0.54 5.12 -19.49
CA ALA A 282 1.47 5.38 -20.59
C ALA A 282 2.25 6.67 -20.32
N ASN A 283 3.56 6.61 -20.48
CA ASN A 283 4.44 7.78 -20.35
C ASN A 283 5.27 7.93 -21.60
N ALA A 284 5.43 9.15 -22.07
CA ALA A 284 6.35 9.50 -23.15
C ALA A 284 7.13 10.78 -22.76
N GLY A 285 8.40 10.81 -23.07
CA GLY A 285 9.24 11.97 -22.75
C GLY A 285 10.32 12.19 -23.78
N VAL A 286 10.67 13.46 -23.98
CA VAL A 286 11.74 13.90 -24.89
C VAL A 286 12.64 14.85 -24.14
N ASP A 287 13.94 14.57 -24.12
CA ASP A 287 14.98 15.46 -23.67
C ASP A 287 15.80 15.93 -24.88
N TYR A 288 15.98 17.22 -25.06
CA TYR A 288 16.76 17.79 -26.14
C TYR A 288 17.77 18.80 -25.64
N ARG A 289 19.04 18.61 -26.06
CA ARG A 289 20.13 19.52 -25.74
C ARG A 289 20.33 20.54 -26.84
N ILE A 290 20.13 21.81 -26.50
CA ILE A 290 20.34 22.95 -27.38
C ILE A 290 21.76 23.50 -27.10
N GLY A 291 22.65 23.35 -28.08
CA GLY A 291 24.08 23.68 -27.87
C GLY A 291 24.70 22.81 -26.76
N ASN A 292 25.55 23.43 -25.93
CA ASN A 292 26.26 22.76 -24.84
C ASN A 292 25.60 22.99 -23.46
N ASN A 293 24.84 24.07 -23.34
CA ASN A 293 24.48 24.64 -22.05
C ASN A 293 22.99 24.57 -21.72
N ILE A 294 22.13 24.39 -22.72
CA ILE A 294 20.69 24.38 -22.51
C ILE A 294 20.13 22.96 -22.75
N ASN A 295 19.30 22.49 -21.86
CA ASN A 295 18.52 21.28 -22.02
C ASN A 295 17.04 21.61 -21.85
N VAL A 296 16.19 21.15 -22.75
CA VAL A 296 14.74 21.24 -22.65
C VAL A 296 14.14 19.83 -22.60
N ASP A 297 13.13 19.65 -21.82
CA ASP A 297 12.44 18.38 -21.70
C ASP A 297 10.92 18.56 -21.68
N VAL A 298 10.24 17.60 -22.28
CA VAL A 298 8.79 17.47 -22.30
C VAL A 298 8.46 16.07 -21.84
N ALA A 299 7.47 15.93 -20.98
CA ALA A 299 6.93 14.63 -20.61
C ALA A 299 5.40 14.65 -20.71
N TYR A 300 4.82 13.54 -21.11
CA TYR A 300 3.39 13.33 -21.12
C TYR A 300 3.07 12.01 -20.42
N ARG A 301 2.10 12.05 -19.51
CA ARG A 301 1.56 10.87 -18.83
C ARG A 301 0.09 10.77 -19.12
N PHE A 302 -0.34 9.59 -19.55
CA PHE A 302 -1.75 9.23 -19.68
C PHE A 302 -2.09 8.12 -18.68
N VAL A 303 -3.22 8.26 -18.00
CA VAL A 303 -3.72 7.35 -16.97
C VAL A 303 -5.16 6.98 -17.29
N ASP A 304 -5.44 5.67 -17.27
CA ASP A 304 -6.78 5.10 -17.38
C ASP A 304 -6.88 3.85 -16.48
N GLY A 305 -8.10 3.32 -16.32
CA GLY A 305 -8.31 2.16 -15.47
C GLY A 305 -7.96 2.40 -14.00
N LEU A 306 -8.08 3.63 -13.53
CA LEU A 306 -8.06 3.95 -12.12
C LEU A 306 -9.47 3.71 -11.54
N TYR A 307 -9.54 2.99 -10.43
CA TYR A 307 -10.79 2.67 -9.76
C TYR A 307 -10.78 3.28 -8.36
N ALA A 308 -11.96 3.59 -7.84
CA ALA A 308 -12.12 4.11 -6.48
C ALA A 308 -11.53 3.13 -5.46
N ASP A 309 -10.93 3.66 -4.39
CA ASP A 309 -10.60 2.89 -3.20
C ASP A 309 -11.90 2.66 -2.42
N TYR A 310 -12.49 1.51 -2.64
CA TYR A 310 -13.69 1.10 -1.94
C TYR A 310 -13.32 0.19 -0.77
N GLY A 311 -13.96 0.39 0.37
CA GLY A 311 -13.87 -0.57 1.46
C GLY A 311 -14.42 -1.92 1.00
N ILE A 312 -13.71 -3.01 1.24
CA ILE A 312 -14.21 -4.38 1.01
C ILE A 312 -15.58 -4.60 1.68
N THR A 313 -15.90 -3.74 2.59
CA THR A 313 -17.06 -3.75 3.49
C THR A 313 -18.17 -2.81 3.05
N ASP A 314 -17.99 -2.18 1.88
CA ASP A 314 -19.05 -1.35 1.31
C ASP A 314 -20.33 -2.20 1.16
N SER A 315 -21.43 -1.69 1.66
CA SER A 315 -22.74 -2.37 1.66
C SER A 315 -23.19 -2.73 0.24
N ASP A 316 -22.70 -2.05 -0.78
CA ASP A 316 -23.01 -2.35 -2.18
C ASP A 316 -22.57 -3.75 -2.56
N PHE A 317 -21.45 -4.25 -2.03
CA PHE A 317 -20.97 -5.61 -2.28
C PHE A 317 -21.77 -6.70 -1.57
N ALA A 318 -22.69 -6.36 -0.66
CA ALA A 318 -23.67 -7.31 -0.13
C ALA A 318 -24.75 -7.67 -1.18
N ASN A 319 -24.90 -6.86 -2.22
CA ASN A 319 -25.80 -7.14 -3.34
C ASN A 319 -25.06 -7.97 -4.42
N PRO A 320 -25.57 -9.15 -4.83
CA PRO A 320 -24.99 -9.92 -5.92
C PRO A 320 -24.99 -9.19 -7.28
N ASP A 321 -25.90 -8.23 -7.45
CA ASP A 321 -26.05 -7.42 -8.68
C ASP A 321 -25.30 -6.07 -8.57
N ASN A 322 -24.30 -5.95 -7.69
CA ASN A 322 -23.54 -4.72 -7.55
C ASN A 322 -22.76 -4.35 -8.81
N LEU A 323 -22.46 -3.07 -8.98
CA LEU A 323 -21.77 -2.53 -10.16
C LEU A 323 -20.23 -2.67 -10.10
N GLY A 324 -19.70 -3.26 -9.03
CA GLY A 324 -18.27 -3.42 -8.83
C GLY A 324 -17.57 -2.12 -8.43
N ALA A 325 -16.29 -2.01 -8.76
CA ALA A 325 -15.49 -0.83 -8.47
C ALA A 325 -15.79 0.33 -9.44
N LEU A 326 -16.06 1.52 -8.92
CA LEU A 326 -16.28 2.72 -9.71
C LEU A 326 -15.01 3.07 -10.50
N LYS A 327 -15.11 3.07 -11.82
CA LYS A 327 -14.02 3.53 -12.68
C LYS A 327 -13.97 5.06 -12.70
N LEU A 328 -12.81 5.63 -12.37
CA LEU A 328 -12.58 7.06 -12.45
C LEU A 328 -12.21 7.52 -13.86
N PRO A 329 -12.47 8.79 -14.21
CA PRO A 329 -12.17 9.32 -15.55
C PRO A 329 -10.68 9.24 -15.87
N SER A 330 -10.36 8.88 -17.11
CA SER A 330 -8.98 8.95 -17.60
C SER A 330 -8.50 10.39 -17.71
N TYR A 331 -7.18 10.58 -17.60
CA TYR A 331 -6.58 11.90 -17.73
C TYR A 331 -5.18 11.86 -18.34
N GLY A 332 -4.76 13.01 -18.87
CA GLY A 332 -3.42 13.21 -19.40
C GLY A 332 -2.77 14.46 -18.82
N LEU A 333 -1.50 14.35 -18.43
CA LEU A 333 -0.69 15.43 -17.86
C LEU A 333 0.53 15.67 -18.74
N ALA A 334 0.79 16.92 -19.05
CA ALA A 334 1.98 17.33 -19.78
C ALA A 334 2.87 18.20 -18.87
N ASP A 335 4.15 17.91 -18.84
CA ASP A 335 5.16 18.64 -18.06
C ASP A 335 6.24 19.20 -18.99
N LEU A 336 6.73 20.38 -18.69
CA LEU A 336 7.82 21.05 -19.40
C LEU A 336 8.95 21.39 -18.44
N GLY A 337 10.20 21.16 -18.87
CA GLY A 337 11.38 21.52 -18.12
C GLY A 337 12.43 22.21 -19.00
N ALA A 338 13.16 23.15 -18.42
CA ALA A 338 14.32 23.76 -19.03
C ALA A 338 15.46 23.91 -18.02
N THR A 339 16.67 23.54 -18.42
CA THR A 339 17.88 23.66 -17.59
C THR A 339 18.93 24.43 -18.36
N ALA A 340 19.46 25.48 -17.76
CA ALA A 340 20.64 26.20 -18.24
C ALA A 340 21.85 25.88 -17.36
N ARG A 341 23.01 25.56 -17.97
CA ARG A 341 24.30 25.37 -17.28
C ARG A 341 25.21 26.53 -17.64
N PHE A 342 25.94 27.05 -16.67
CA PHE A 342 26.81 28.20 -16.84
C PHE A 342 27.93 28.18 -15.79
N ASP A 343 28.98 28.87 -16.06
CA ASP A 343 30.02 29.16 -15.07
C ASP A 343 29.55 30.35 -14.19
N LEU A 344 29.68 30.17 -12.89
CA LEU A 344 29.42 31.21 -11.92
C LEU A 344 30.63 31.32 -10.97
N PHE A 345 31.40 32.41 -11.10
CA PHE A 345 32.60 32.62 -10.30
C PHE A 345 33.68 31.53 -10.41
N GLY A 346 33.81 30.92 -11.59
CA GLY A 346 34.80 29.84 -11.84
C GLY A 346 34.31 28.44 -11.40
N HIS A 347 33.04 28.30 -11.08
CA HIS A 347 32.43 27.05 -10.66
C HIS A 347 31.20 26.70 -11.51
N ASP A 348 30.95 25.42 -11.69
CA ASP A 348 29.80 24.94 -12.45
C ASP A 348 28.48 25.23 -11.72
N ALA A 349 27.58 25.90 -12.40
CA ALA A 349 26.24 26.18 -11.91
C ALA A 349 25.18 25.74 -12.92
N SER A 350 23.99 25.43 -12.43
CA SER A 350 22.83 25.16 -13.28
C SER A 350 21.55 25.73 -12.67
N PHE A 351 20.74 26.32 -13.53
CA PHE A 351 19.40 26.77 -13.17
C PHE A 351 18.36 25.97 -13.94
N ARG A 352 17.38 25.42 -13.21
CA ARG A 352 16.29 24.66 -13.79
C ARG A 352 14.94 25.26 -13.42
N VAL A 353 14.04 25.32 -14.40
CA VAL A 353 12.63 25.67 -14.23
C VAL A 353 11.78 24.51 -14.74
N ASN A 354 10.75 24.15 -14.00
CA ASN A 354 9.74 23.18 -14.42
C ASN A 354 8.35 23.80 -14.33
N CYS A 355 7.51 23.42 -15.29
CA CYS A 355 6.07 23.63 -15.27
C CYS A 355 5.39 22.26 -15.34
N ASN A 356 4.80 21.83 -14.24
CA ASN A 356 4.06 20.58 -14.18
C ASN A 356 2.60 20.84 -14.54
N ASN A 357 1.96 19.86 -15.17
CA ASN A 357 0.60 19.95 -15.67
C ASN A 357 0.38 21.25 -16.47
N VAL A 358 1.21 21.46 -17.49
CA VAL A 358 1.23 22.69 -18.29
C VAL A 358 -0.13 22.98 -18.95
N LEU A 359 -0.91 21.95 -19.25
CA LEU A 359 -2.25 22.07 -19.82
C LEU A 359 -3.31 22.43 -18.78
N ASN A 360 -2.94 22.46 -17.50
CA ASN A 360 -3.83 22.73 -16.36
C ASN A 360 -5.03 21.79 -16.32
N THR A 361 -4.80 20.51 -16.61
CA THR A 361 -5.83 19.46 -16.59
C THR A 361 -6.34 19.29 -15.16
N THR A 362 -7.67 19.36 -14.98
CA THR A 362 -8.33 18.99 -13.72
C THR A 362 -8.67 17.51 -13.78
N TYR A 363 -8.30 16.75 -12.78
CA TYR A 363 -8.50 15.31 -12.74
C TYR A 363 -8.74 14.81 -11.33
N ILE A 364 -9.48 13.71 -11.20
CA ILE A 364 -9.62 12.97 -9.94
C ILE A 364 -8.38 12.08 -9.81
N ALA A 365 -7.64 12.26 -8.73
CA ALA A 365 -6.47 11.44 -8.40
C ALA A 365 -6.86 10.19 -7.60
N GLU A 366 -7.93 10.28 -6.79
CA GLU A 366 -8.39 9.24 -5.87
C GLU A 366 -9.86 9.47 -5.52
N SER A 367 -10.59 8.40 -5.22
CA SER A 367 -11.92 8.45 -4.61
C SER A 367 -12.00 7.44 -3.46
N ASN A 368 -12.40 7.91 -2.28
CA ASN A 368 -12.57 7.06 -1.09
C ASN A 368 -13.97 6.48 -0.97
N THR A 369 -14.83 6.70 -1.97
CA THR A 369 -16.18 6.18 -2.01
C THR A 369 -16.48 5.59 -3.38
N ASN A 370 -17.46 4.69 -3.46
CA ASN A 370 -17.78 3.87 -4.63
C ASN A 370 -19.22 4.12 -5.13
N ILE A 371 -19.69 5.37 -5.11
CA ILE A 371 -21.06 5.72 -5.49
C ILE A 371 -21.16 5.80 -7.01
N HIS A 372 -21.89 4.86 -7.59
CA HIS A 372 -22.18 4.85 -9.03
C HIS A 372 -23.29 5.85 -9.36
N ALA A 373 -23.10 6.59 -10.45
CA ALA A 373 -24.11 7.53 -10.91
C ALA A 373 -25.31 6.80 -11.50
N ASP A 374 -26.51 7.33 -11.24
CA ASP A 374 -27.79 6.93 -11.82
C ASP A 374 -28.41 8.07 -12.66
N GLU A 375 -29.65 7.91 -13.09
CA GLU A 375 -30.37 8.90 -13.90
C GLU A 375 -30.67 10.21 -13.16
N ASN A 376 -30.63 10.22 -11.82
CA ASN A 376 -30.91 11.37 -10.97
C ASN A 376 -29.63 12.04 -10.45
N SER A 377 -28.49 11.43 -10.71
CA SER A 377 -27.19 11.90 -10.18
C SER A 377 -26.72 13.17 -10.87
N THR A 378 -26.21 14.12 -10.08
CA THR A 378 -25.38 15.19 -10.59
C THR A 378 -23.96 14.66 -10.74
N THR A 379 -23.37 14.77 -11.93
CA THR A 379 -22.07 14.17 -12.22
C THR A 379 -21.02 15.18 -12.66
N TRP A 380 -19.76 14.87 -12.36
CA TRP A 380 -18.57 15.50 -12.93
C TRP A 380 -17.80 14.44 -13.75
N ASN A 381 -17.75 14.65 -15.06
CA ASN A 381 -17.16 13.67 -16.00
C ASN A 381 -17.64 12.23 -15.79
N GLY A 382 -18.94 12.06 -15.47
CA GLY A 382 -19.56 10.76 -15.25
C GLY A 382 -19.43 10.19 -13.84
N VAL A 383 -18.73 10.87 -12.94
CA VAL A 383 -18.64 10.49 -11.51
C VAL A 383 -19.69 11.27 -10.73
N ASP A 384 -20.48 10.56 -9.91
CA ASP A 384 -21.48 11.19 -9.02
C ASP A 384 -20.79 12.14 -8.05
N THR A 385 -21.30 13.37 -7.93
CA THR A 385 -20.73 14.42 -7.07
C THR A 385 -20.88 14.16 -5.57
N GLN A 386 -21.60 13.13 -5.17
CA GLN A 386 -21.64 12.66 -3.78
C GLN A 386 -20.39 11.86 -3.40
N ASN A 387 -19.58 11.44 -4.38
CA ASN A 387 -18.32 10.78 -4.08
C ASN A 387 -17.34 11.72 -3.38
N PHE A 388 -16.66 11.20 -2.38
CA PHE A 388 -15.54 11.86 -1.71
C PHE A 388 -14.25 11.64 -2.50
N VAL A 389 -13.85 12.66 -3.25
CA VAL A 389 -12.73 12.57 -4.20
C VAL A 389 -11.61 13.55 -3.86
N TRP A 390 -10.40 13.20 -4.27
CA TRP A 390 -9.24 14.07 -4.26
C TRP A 390 -8.89 14.48 -5.68
N PHE A 391 -8.92 15.79 -5.94
CA PHE A 391 -8.42 16.31 -7.20
C PHE A 391 -6.90 16.44 -7.17
N GLY A 392 -6.26 16.09 -8.27
CA GLY A 392 -4.85 16.34 -8.43
C GLY A 392 -4.54 17.84 -8.55
N PHE A 393 -3.26 18.19 -8.33
CA PHE A 393 -2.81 19.56 -8.46
C PHE A 393 -2.97 20.07 -9.89
N GLY A 394 -3.46 21.30 -10.03
CA GLY A 394 -3.41 22.06 -11.29
C GLY A 394 -1.98 22.38 -11.71
N ARG A 395 -1.81 23.35 -12.61
CA ARG A 395 -0.49 23.77 -13.05
C ARG A 395 0.35 24.30 -11.88
N THR A 396 1.56 23.77 -11.74
CA THR A 396 2.52 24.21 -10.73
C THR A 396 3.87 24.54 -11.36
N TRP A 397 4.62 25.43 -10.72
CA TRP A 397 5.95 25.85 -11.14
C TRP A 397 6.94 25.59 -10.02
N ASN A 398 8.12 25.15 -10.39
CA ASN A 398 9.25 25.12 -9.46
C ASN A 398 10.53 25.55 -10.18
N ALA A 399 11.45 26.13 -9.42
CA ALA A 399 12.76 26.49 -9.90
C ALA A 399 13.83 26.04 -8.91
N SER A 400 15.00 25.65 -9.42
CA SER A 400 16.14 25.27 -8.61
C SER A 400 17.44 25.83 -9.18
N LEU A 401 18.32 26.26 -8.28
CA LEU A 401 19.68 26.62 -8.59
C LEU A 401 20.63 25.66 -7.90
N LYS A 402 21.49 25.02 -8.69
CA LYS A 402 22.57 24.15 -8.20
C LYS A 402 23.90 24.85 -8.44
N TYR A 403 24.74 24.89 -7.43
CA TYR A 403 26.09 25.44 -7.48
C TYR A 403 27.05 24.38 -6.92
N ASN A 404 28.09 24.06 -7.70
CA ASN A 404 29.10 23.09 -7.29
C ASN A 404 30.38 23.88 -6.95
N PHE A 405 30.73 23.95 -5.69
CA PHE A 405 31.93 24.64 -5.17
C PHE A 405 33.04 23.65 -4.81
#